data_655353dee9c4d0cf9ba599dccf41a728
#
_entry.id   655353dee9c4d0cf9ba599dccf41a728
#
_cell.length_a   1.000
_cell.length_b   1.000
_cell.length_c   1.000
_cell.angle_alpha   90.00
_cell.angle_beta   90.00
_cell.angle_gamma   90.00
#
_symmetry.space_group_name_H-M   'P 1'
#
loop_
_entity.id
_entity.type
_entity.pdbx_description
1 polymer ?
#
loop_
_entity_poly.entity_id
_entity_poly.type
_entity_poly.pdbx_seq_one_letter_code
_entity_poly.pdbx_strand_id
1 'polypeptide(L)'
;PQRQIKILMITTPNLNRVFIRKLQKVCRHLNFANGQVLIQDYNESFYYYALSQQPETFLHDVVLFDYTESDMMSCCLHRNLHTTPQVITLEQKNNGKLLDQKDEQFKNIAEQIIAGQVVSSVYLIGDGFDGDWMKTSLQYLCHTRKVFLGKNLYSKGACYAGFIKDEKRDWPFVYIGDNELKLNLYLKVLIRNEMQFFTLITAGESWFDAVGECEVILDGTPEIEVWIQRPESREAHVELLELTDMVERERRTTRLRITAVPESDCKVKITIRDLGFGEIA
;
A
#
# COMPACT_ATOMS: atom_id res chain seq x y z
N PRO A 1 6.72 -3.38 -30.04
CA PRO A 1 5.92 -2.55 -29.12
C PRO A 1 6.33 -2.74 -27.66
N GLN A 2 6.53 -3.98 -27.17
CA GLN A 2 6.87 -4.28 -25.77
C GLN A 2 8.18 -3.63 -25.27
N ARG A 3 9.14 -3.38 -26.15
CA ARG A 3 10.41 -2.70 -25.82
C ARG A 3 10.25 -1.21 -25.47
N GLN A 4 9.08 -0.63 -25.76
CA GLN A 4 8.76 0.76 -25.46
C GLN A 4 7.99 0.93 -24.14
N ILE A 5 7.53 -0.17 -23.52
CA ILE A 5 6.83 -0.13 -22.26
C ILE A 5 7.86 -0.11 -21.13
N LYS A 6 7.93 0.96 -20.38
CA LYS A 6 8.79 1.10 -19.21
C LYS A 6 8.25 0.27 -18.03
N ILE A 7 7.01 0.53 -17.66
CA ILE A 7 6.29 -0.18 -16.60
C ILE A 7 4.90 -0.56 -17.12
N LEU A 8 4.48 -1.78 -16.85
CA LEU A 8 3.13 -2.27 -17.01
C LEU A 8 2.47 -2.34 -15.63
N MET A 9 1.45 -1.52 -15.40
CA MET A 9 0.62 -1.60 -14.21
C MET A 9 -0.61 -2.46 -14.48
N ILE A 10 -0.85 -3.45 -13.63
CA ILE A 10 -2.04 -4.29 -13.67
C ILE A 10 -2.85 -4.03 -12.42
N THR A 11 -4.12 -3.66 -12.58
CA THR A 11 -5.04 -3.47 -11.47
C THR A 11 -6.16 -4.50 -11.50
N THR A 12 -6.56 -5.02 -10.33
CA THR A 12 -7.51 -6.12 -10.18
C THR A 12 -8.39 -5.88 -8.94
N PRO A 13 -9.65 -6.41 -8.92
CA PRO A 13 -10.50 -6.26 -7.74
C PRO A 13 -9.92 -6.89 -6.48
N ASN A 14 -9.22 -8.01 -6.61
CA ASN A 14 -8.67 -8.76 -5.48
C ASN A 14 -7.26 -9.25 -5.78
N LEU A 15 -6.40 -9.18 -4.77
CA LEU A 15 -5.06 -9.77 -4.82
C LEU A 15 -4.97 -11.01 -3.92
N ASN A 16 -4.26 -12.02 -4.40
CA ASN A 16 -3.79 -13.14 -3.59
C ASN A 16 -2.53 -13.75 -4.22
N ARG A 17 -1.73 -14.44 -3.41
CA ARG A 17 -0.44 -15.02 -3.85
C ARG A 17 -0.56 -15.93 -5.07
N VAL A 18 -1.62 -16.71 -5.17
CA VAL A 18 -1.81 -17.65 -6.30
C VAL A 18 -2.05 -16.90 -7.59
N PHE A 19 -2.90 -15.88 -7.54
CA PHE A 19 -3.23 -15.04 -8.68
C PHE A 19 -2.00 -14.24 -9.16
N ILE A 20 -1.29 -13.59 -8.23
CA ILE A 20 -0.07 -12.84 -8.51
C ILE A 20 0.97 -13.73 -9.21
N ARG A 21 1.25 -14.93 -8.67
CA ARG A 21 2.19 -15.88 -9.28
C ARG A 21 1.77 -16.31 -10.69
N LYS A 22 0.48 -16.53 -10.93
CA LYS A 22 -0.05 -16.84 -12.27
C LYS A 22 0.17 -15.69 -13.23
N LEU A 23 -0.14 -14.46 -12.82
CA LEU A 23 0.04 -13.25 -13.63
C LEU A 23 1.51 -13.01 -13.94
N GLN A 24 2.39 -13.10 -12.96
CA GLN A 24 3.84 -12.97 -13.14
C GLN A 24 4.39 -14.04 -14.11
N LYS A 25 3.84 -15.28 -14.06
CA LYS A 25 4.21 -16.33 -15.03
C LYS A 25 3.78 -15.96 -16.45
N VAL A 26 2.56 -15.46 -16.64
CA VAL A 26 2.07 -14.98 -17.95
C VAL A 26 2.94 -13.82 -18.45
N CYS A 27 3.24 -12.84 -17.63
CA CYS A 27 4.05 -11.69 -18.00
C CYS A 27 5.48 -12.10 -18.43
N ARG A 28 6.08 -13.07 -17.74
CA ARG A 28 7.38 -13.65 -18.16
C ARG A 28 7.30 -14.34 -19.52
N HIS A 29 6.23 -15.07 -19.81
CA HIS A 29 6.02 -15.67 -21.14
C HIS A 29 5.84 -14.61 -22.23
N LEU A 30 5.34 -13.43 -21.88
CA LEU A 30 5.23 -12.28 -22.77
C LEU A 30 6.53 -11.45 -22.85
N ASN A 31 7.63 -11.95 -22.29
CA ASN A 31 8.96 -11.33 -22.28
C ASN A 31 9.04 -9.97 -21.56
N PHE A 32 8.22 -9.75 -20.52
CA PHE A 32 8.42 -8.65 -19.60
C PHE A 32 9.57 -8.98 -18.63
N ALA A 33 10.44 -8.00 -18.40
CA ALA A 33 11.54 -8.13 -17.43
C ALA A 33 11.03 -8.13 -15.99
N ASN A 34 11.82 -8.68 -15.07
CA ASN A 34 11.54 -8.58 -13.64
C ASN A 34 11.52 -7.10 -13.22
N GLY A 35 10.50 -6.72 -12.46
CA GLY A 35 10.27 -5.32 -12.03
C GLY A 35 9.61 -4.42 -13.09
N GLN A 36 9.42 -4.89 -14.32
CA GLN A 36 8.70 -4.15 -15.35
C GLN A 36 7.18 -4.25 -15.21
N VAL A 37 6.68 -5.25 -14.48
CA VAL A 37 5.25 -5.47 -14.23
C VAL A 37 4.98 -5.28 -12.75
N LEU A 38 4.11 -4.34 -12.43
CA LEU A 38 3.62 -4.08 -11.08
C LEU A 38 2.13 -4.40 -11.02
N ILE A 39 1.71 -5.00 -9.92
CA ILE A 39 0.33 -5.47 -9.73
C ILE A 39 -0.20 -4.80 -8.46
N GLN A 40 -1.40 -4.25 -8.56
CA GLN A 40 -2.08 -3.59 -7.43
C GLN A 40 -3.57 -3.91 -7.46
N ASP A 41 -4.27 -3.66 -6.36
CA ASP A 41 -5.72 -3.80 -6.33
C ASP A 41 -6.45 -2.50 -6.71
N TYR A 42 -7.79 -2.57 -6.74
CA TYR A 42 -8.64 -1.43 -7.03
C TYR A 42 -8.56 -0.37 -5.94
N ASN A 43 -8.35 -0.75 -4.69
CA ASN A 43 -8.21 0.17 -3.56
C ASN A 43 -6.94 1.00 -3.67
N GLU A 44 -5.82 0.36 -3.95
CA GLU A 44 -4.56 1.04 -4.19
C GLU A 44 -4.67 1.95 -5.42
N SER A 45 -5.38 1.50 -6.47
CA SER A 45 -5.64 2.32 -7.66
C SER A 45 -6.50 3.55 -7.34
N PHE A 46 -7.52 3.40 -6.51
CA PHE A 46 -8.35 4.53 -6.07
C PHE A 46 -7.52 5.52 -5.23
N TYR A 47 -6.71 5.03 -4.32
CA TYR A 47 -5.80 5.84 -3.53
C TYR A 47 -4.89 6.71 -4.42
N TYR A 48 -4.18 6.11 -5.39
CA TYR A 48 -3.33 6.87 -6.30
C TYR A 48 -4.13 7.84 -7.16
N TYR A 49 -5.31 7.45 -7.63
CA TYR A 49 -6.16 8.34 -8.41
C TYR A 49 -6.57 9.57 -7.60
N ALA A 50 -7.14 9.36 -6.42
CA ALA A 50 -7.70 10.43 -5.59
C ALA A 50 -6.63 11.45 -5.17
N LEU A 51 -5.46 10.98 -4.72
CA LEU A 51 -4.39 11.85 -4.23
C LEU A 51 -3.49 12.44 -5.34
N SER A 52 -3.68 12.03 -6.59
CA SER A 52 -3.05 12.66 -7.76
C SER A 52 -3.88 13.80 -8.36
N GLN A 53 -5.06 14.08 -7.79
CA GLN A 53 -5.90 15.19 -8.23
C GLN A 53 -5.46 16.52 -7.58
N GLN A 54 -6.22 17.59 -7.84
CA GLN A 54 -5.98 18.88 -7.22
C GLN A 54 -6.17 18.80 -5.69
N PRO A 55 -5.33 19.47 -4.88
CA PRO A 55 -5.38 19.35 -3.41
C PRO A 55 -6.76 19.62 -2.79
N GLU A 56 -7.56 20.50 -3.39
CA GLU A 56 -8.89 20.84 -2.90
C GLU A 56 -9.88 19.66 -2.96
N THR A 57 -9.58 18.63 -3.75
CA THR A 57 -10.44 17.43 -3.87
C THR A 57 -10.20 16.41 -2.77
N PHE A 58 -9.12 16.55 -2.03
CA PHE A 58 -8.74 15.63 -0.94
C PHE A 58 -8.24 16.34 0.32
N LEU A 59 -8.71 17.56 0.58
CA LEU A 59 -8.43 18.26 1.86
C LEU A 59 -8.89 17.45 3.08
N HIS A 60 -10.03 16.80 2.93
CA HIS A 60 -10.64 15.89 3.90
C HIS A 60 -10.85 14.53 3.24
N ASP A 61 -11.68 13.70 3.82
CA ASP A 61 -11.98 12.38 3.30
C ASP A 61 -12.51 12.40 1.86
N VAL A 62 -12.28 11.31 1.15
CA VAL A 62 -12.73 11.11 -0.23
C VAL A 62 -13.57 9.84 -0.29
N VAL A 63 -14.75 9.91 -0.89
CA VAL A 63 -15.66 8.77 -0.99
C VAL A 63 -15.78 8.32 -2.44
N LEU A 64 -15.73 7.03 -2.65
CA LEU A 64 -16.00 6.36 -3.91
C LEU A 64 -17.24 5.49 -3.75
N PHE A 65 -18.18 5.60 -4.67
CA PHE A 65 -19.23 4.63 -4.89
C PHE A 65 -18.98 3.93 -6.23
N ASP A 66 -18.87 2.62 -6.19
CA ASP A 66 -18.77 1.75 -7.35
C ASP A 66 -20.04 0.92 -7.47
N TYR A 67 -20.86 1.24 -8.47
CA TYR A 67 -22.14 0.60 -8.70
C TYR A 67 -22.14 -0.14 -10.03
N THR A 68 -22.01 -1.44 -9.95
CA THR A 68 -22.17 -2.35 -11.08
C THR A 68 -23.61 -2.90 -11.11
N GLU A 69 -23.93 -3.75 -12.07
CA GLU A 69 -25.27 -4.36 -12.18
C GLU A 69 -25.67 -5.20 -10.96
N SER A 70 -24.70 -5.71 -10.20
CA SER A 70 -24.95 -6.61 -9.07
C SER A 70 -25.06 -5.85 -7.74
N ASP A 71 -24.03 -5.12 -7.36
CA ASP A 71 -23.91 -4.53 -6.03
C ASP A 71 -23.33 -3.12 -6.07
N MET A 72 -23.68 -2.33 -5.03
CA MET A 72 -23.06 -1.04 -4.77
C MET A 72 -22.03 -1.17 -3.67
N MET A 73 -20.79 -0.93 -4.02
CA MET A 73 -19.69 -0.81 -3.08
C MET A 73 -19.45 0.66 -2.73
N SER A 74 -19.17 0.94 -1.47
CA SER A 74 -18.63 2.24 -1.05
C SER A 74 -17.24 2.07 -0.49
N CYS A 75 -16.39 3.05 -0.74
CA CYS A 75 -15.02 3.09 -0.24
C CYS A 75 -14.72 4.49 0.27
N CYS A 76 -14.35 4.61 1.55
CA CYS A 76 -13.95 5.87 2.19
C CYS A 76 -12.45 5.91 2.34
N LEU A 77 -11.81 6.93 1.78
CA LEU A 77 -10.40 7.19 1.93
C LEU A 77 -10.20 8.20 3.06
N HIS A 78 -9.52 7.75 4.11
CA HIS A 78 -9.17 8.54 5.28
C HIS A 78 -7.70 8.91 5.26
N ARG A 79 -7.39 10.14 5.65
CA ARG A 79 -6.04 10.68 5.65
C ARG A 79 -5.62 11.08 7.07
N ASN A 80 -4.57 10.46 7.60
CA ASN A 80 -3.99 10.85 8.86
C ASN A 80 -3.00 12.01 8.65
N LEU A 81 -3.41 13.21 9.04
CA LEU A 81 -2.61 14.44 8.90
C LEU A 81 -1.51 14.58 9.96
N HIS A 82 -1.50 13.71 10.98
CA HIS A 82 -0.56 13.78 12.10
C HIS A 82 0.70 12.93 11.91
N THR A 83 0.78 12.20 10.80
CA THR A 83 1.94 11.36 10.44
C THR A 83 2.75 11.96 9.30
N THR A 84 4.03 11.61 9.23
CA THR A 84 4.93 11.97 8.12
C THR A 84 5.77 10.75 7.76
N PRO A 85 5.55 10.15 6.56
CA PRO A 85 4.52 10.47 5.57
C PRO A 85 3.09 10.34 6.10
N GLN A 86 2.12 10.96 5.43
CA GLN A 86 0.72 10.85 5.82
C GLN A 86 0.21 9.45 5.53
N VAL A 87 -0.35 8.80 6.54
CA VAL A 87 -0.92 7.46 6.39
C VAL A 87 -2.34 7.57 5.83
N ILE A 88 -2.60 6.77 4.81
CA ILE A 88 -3.88 6.66 4.12
C ILE A 88 -4.46 5.29 4.38
N THR A 89 -5.70 5.24 4.82
CA THR A 89 -6.48 4.01 4.99
C THR A 89 -7.75 4.06 4.18
N LEU A 90 -8.26 2.91 3.81
CA LEU A 90 -9.52 2.76 3.09
C LEU A 90 -10.46 1.86 3.87
N GLU A 91 -11.70 2.33 4.03
CA GLU A 91 -12.79 1.55 4.61
C GLU A 91 -13.78 1.20 3.50
N GLN A 92 -14.01 -0.10 3.28
CA GLN A 92 -14.94 -0.59 2.26
C GLN A 92 -16.20 -1.17 2.88
N LYS A 93 -17.33 -0.96 2.19
CA LYS A 93 -18.61 -1.54 2.57
C LYS A 93 -19.39 -1.99 1.33
N ASN A 94 -19.90 -3.21 1.35
CA ASN A 94 -20.89 -3.66 0.38
C ASN A 94 -22.28 -3.22 0.86
N ASN A 95 -22.95 -2.41 0.07
CA ASN A 95 -24.30 -1.87 0.35
C ASN A 95 -25.40 -2.64 -0.34
N GLY A 96 -25.03 -3.74 -1.05
CA GLY A 96 -25.97 -4.56 -1.79
C GLY A 96 -26.51 -3.91 -3.06
N LYS A 97 -27.55 -4.52 -3.61
CA LYS A 97 -28.20 -4.07 -4.86
C LYS A 97 -29.27 -3.03 -4.57
N LEU A 98 -29.28 -1.95 -5.35
CA LEU A 98 -30.41 -1.02 -5.36
C LEU A 98 -31.60 -1.66 -6.08
N LEU A 99 -32.76 -1.64 -5.42
CA LEU A 99 -34.02 -2.17 -5.93
C LEU A 99 -34.92 -1.04 -6.45
N ASP A 100 -36.21 -1.11 -6.14
CA ASP A 100 -37.15 -0.05 -6.44
C ASP A 100 -36.79 1.26 -5.72
N GLN A 101 -37.09 2.43 -6.31
CA GLN A 101 -36.69 3.75 -5.76
C GLN A 101 -35.17 3.93 -5.59
N LYS A 102 -34.40 3.55 -6.61
CA LYS A 102 -32.93 3.60 -6.60
C LYS A 102 -32.34 4.91 -6.08
N ASP A 103 -32.92 6.07 -6.49
CA ASP A 103 -32.41 7.39 -6.09
C ASP A 103 -32.52 7.63 -4.58
N GLU A 104 -33.66 7.27 -3.97
CA GLU A 104 -33.86 7.42 -2.53
C GLU A 104 -33.00 6.42 -1.72
N GLN A 105 -32.90 5.18 -2.20
CA GLN A 105 -32.01 4.19 -1.57
C GLN A 105 -30.54 4.62 -1.62
N PHE A 106 -30.08 5.11 -2.77
CA PHE A 106 -28.72 5.61 -2.91
C PHE A 106 -28.46 6.83 -2.03
N LYS A 107 -29.41 7.77 -1.99
CA LYS A 107 -29.31 8.91 -1.08
C LYS A 107 -29.15 8.47 0.38
N ASN A 108 -29.97 7.54 0.86
CA ASN A 108 -29.91 7.03 2.22
C ASN A 108 -28.55 6.32 2.52
N ILE A 109 -28.02 5.56 1.56
CA ILE A 109 -26.69 4.96 1.66
C ILE A 109 -25.61 6.05 1.76
N ALA A 110 -25.67 7.05 0.88
CA ALA A 110 -24.73 8.16 0.87
C ALA A 110 -24.79 8.97 2.18
N GLU A 111 -25.98 9.22 2.72
CA GLU A 111 -26.16 9.87 4.02
C GLU A 111 -25.50 9.07 5.15
N GLN A 112 -25.70 7.77 5.19
CA GLN A 112 -25.09 6.90 6.20
C GLN A 112 -23.56 6.86 6.13
N ILE A 113 -23.02 6.79 4.90
CA ILE A 113 -21.56 6.72 4.68
C ILE A 113 -20.88 8.05 5.02
N ILE A 114 -21.51 9.17 4.70
CA ILE A 114 -20.95 10.51 4.89
C ILE A 114 -21.25 11.06 6.30
N ALA A 115 -22.18 10.45 7.03
CA ALA A 115 -22.56 10.93 8.35
C ALA A 115 -21.39 11.05 9.32
N GLY A 116 -21.22 12.22 9.92
CA GLY A 116 -20.14 12.48 10.89
C GLY A 116 -18.75 12.68 10.31
N GLN A 117 -18.62 12.70 8.97
CA GLN A 117 -17.34 12.89 8.28
C GLN A 117 -17.36 14.18 7.47
N VAL A 118 -16.20 14.81 7.32
CA VAL A 118 -16.00 15.92 6.38
C VAL A 118 -15.44 15.36 5.09
N VAL A 119 -16.24 15.40 4.02
CA VAL A 119 -15.88 14.82 2.71
C VAL A 119 -15.64 15.92 1.70
N SER A 120 -14.46 15.94 1.09
CA SER A 120 -14.09 16.91 0.05
C SER A 120 -14.65 16.55 -1.32
N SER A 121 -14.60 15.28 -1.69
CA SER A 121 -15.06 14.84 -3.00
C SER A 121 -15.69 13.45 -2.94
N VAL A 122 -16.60 13.22 -3.90
CA VAL A 122 -17.27 11.93 -4.13
C VAL A 122 -17.06 11.52 -5.57
N TYR A 123 -16.62 10.28 -5.77
CA TYR A 123 -16.49 9.67 -7.10
C TYR A 123 -17.57 8.62 -7.29
N LEU A 124 -18.26 8.68 -8.42
CA LEU A 124 -19.28 7.73 -8.84
C LEU A 124 -18.77 6.98 -10.07
N ILE A 125 -18.65 5.67 -9.99
CA ILE A 125 -18.18 4.81 -11.08
C ILE A 125 -19.05 3.57 -11.22
N GLY A 126 -18.99 2.95 -12.38
CA GLY A 126 -19.76 1.75 -12.71
C GLY A 126 -21.01 2.06 -13.52
N ASP A 127 -21.44 1.08 -14.32
CA ASP A 127 -22.54 1.23 -15.28
C ASP A 127 -23.90 1.41 -14.58
N GLY A 128 -24.01 1.05 -13.31
CA GLY A 128 -25.20 1.27 -12.51
C GLY A 128 -25.56 2.73 -12.30
N PHE A 129 -24.62 3.65 -12.50
CA PHE A 129 -24.85 5.10 -12.45
C PHE A 129 -25.22 5.71 -13.81
N ASP A 130 -25.26 4.93 -14.88
CA ASP A 130 -25.71 5.43 -16.19
C ASP A 130 -27.21 5.77 -16.15
N GLY A 131 -27.60 6.84 -16.86
CA GLY A 131 -28.99 7.34 -16.94
C GLY A 131 -29.30 8.51 -15.99
N ASP A 132 -30.56 8.99 -16.06
CA ASP A 132 -31.01 10.21 -15.37
C ASP A 132 -31.82 9.93 -14.08
N TRP A 133 -31.51 8.83 -13.39
CA TRP A 133 -32.26 8.41 -12.21
C TRP A 133 -31.79 9.12 -10.91
N MET A 134 -30.56 9.61 -10.85
CA MET A 134 -29.97 10.27 -9.67
C MET A 134 -30.34 11.76 -9.62
N LYS A 135 -31.44 12.13 -8.99
CA LYS A 135 -31.85 13.52 -8.81
C LYS A 135 -31.65 14.00 -7.37
N THR A 136 -32.34 13.35 -6.44
CA THR A 136 -32.26 13.70 -5.01
C THR A 136 -30.93 13.34 -4.39
N SER A 137 -30.35 12.20 -4.77
CA SER A 137 -29.02 11.78 -4.34
C SER A 137 -27.93 12.73 -4.83
N LEU A 138 -27.93 13.14 -6.10
CA LEU A 138 -26.96 14.12 -6.60
C LEU A 138 -27.12 15.48 -5.93
N GLN A 139 -28.34 15.95 -5.70
CA GLN A 139 -28.57 17.21 -4.97
C GLN A 139 -27.97 17.15 -3.57
N TYR A 140 -28.12 16.03 -2.85
CA TYR A 140 -27.49 15.80 -1.55
C TYR A 140 -25.96 15.75 -1.64
N LEU A 141 -25.42 14.98 -2.58
CA LEU A 141 -23.99 14.80 -2.73
C LEU A 141 -23.27 16.08 -3.14
N CYS A 142 -23.86 16.88 -4.04
CA CYS A 142 -23.27 18.13 -4.52
C CYS A 142 -23.37 19.28 -3.49
N HIS A 143 -24.09 19.08 -2.39
CA HIS A 143 -24.14 20.07 -1.34
C HIS A 143 -22.81 20.09 -0.57
N THR A 144 -21.99 21.13 -0.79
CA THR A 144 -20.66 21.35 -0.16
C THR A 144 -19.53 20.43 -0.62
N ARG A 145 -19.75 19.53 -1.58
CA ARG A 145 -18.73 18.56 -2.06
C ARG A 145 -18.58 18.64 -3.58
N LYS A 146 -17.40 18.25 -4.06
CA LYS A 146 -17.19 18.03 -5.49
C LYS A 146 -17.61 16.60 -5.85
N VAL A 147 -18.52 16.44 -6.80
CA VAL A 147 -18.99 15.12 -7.25
C VAL A 147 -18.51 14.89 -8.68
N PHE A 148 -17.90 13.73 -8.90
CA PHE A 148 -17.36 13.32 -10.18
C PHE A 148 -18.00 12.02 -10.63
N LEU A 149 -18.61 12.01 -11.80
CA LEU A 149 -19.01 10.80 -12.49
C LEU A 149 -17.90 10.43 -13.47
N GLY A 150 -17.39 9.23 -13.39
CA GLY A 150 -16.22 8.85 -14.18
C GLY A 150 -16.22 7.41 -14.64
N LYS A 151 -15.46 7.18 -15.72
CA LYS A 151 -15.14 5.83 -16.21
C LYS A 151 -13.63 5.61 -16.15
N ASN A 152 -13.22 4.35 -15.95
CA ASN A 152 -11.82 3.94 -15.94
C ASN A 152 -10.98 4.53 -14.77
N LEU A 153 -11.60 4.81 -13.63
CA LEU A 153 -10.91 5.37 -12.46
C LEU A 153 -9.74 4.49 -12.03
N TYR A 154 -9.96 3.18 -11.91
CA TYR A 154 -8.93 2.22 -11.48
C TYR A 154 -7.76 2.14 -12.46
N SER A 155 -8.02 2.13 -13.77
CA SER A 155 -6.95 2.14 -14.79
C SER A 155 -6.15 3.44 -14.77
N LYS A 156 -6.81 4.59 -14.55
CA LYS A 156 -6.12 5.88 -14.40
C LYS A 156 -5.28 5.91 -13.13
N GLY A 157 -5.81 5.40 -12.01
CA GLY A 157 -5.08 5.29 -10.76
C GLY A 157 -3.84 4.41 -10.88
N ALA A 158 -3.97 3.28 -11.59
CA ALA A 158 -2.82 2.43 -11.91
C ALA A 158 -1.76 3.17 -12.75
N CYS A 159 -2.18 3.99 -13.72
CA CYS A 159 -1.23 4.83 -14.48
C CYS A 159 -0.50 5.83 -13.57
N TYR A 160 -1.20 6.51 -12.66
CA TYR A 160 -0.58 7.41 -11.70
C TYR A 160 0.41 6.68 -10.79
N ALA A 161 0.02 5.50 -10.28
CA ALA A 161 0.91 4.65 -9.49
C ALA A 161 2.19 4.30 -10.24
N GLY A 162 2.08 3.85 -11.50
CA GLY A 162 3.21 3.53 -12.35
C GLY A 162 4.16 4.69 -12.54
N PHE A 163 3.62 5.88 -12.75
CA PHE A 163 4.39 7.11 -12.93
C PHE A 163 5.13 7.52 -11.64
N ILE A 164 4.47 7.45 -10.49
CA ILE A 164 5.06 7.80 -9.20
C ILE A 164 6.17 6.79 -8.83
N LYS A 165 5.92 5.49 -9.03
CA LYS A 165 6.87 4.42 -8.70
C LYS A 165 8.08 4.40 -9.66
N ASP A 166 7.90 4.68 -10.96
CA ASP A 166 8.99 4.71 -11.96
C ASP A 166 9.96 5.86 -11.72
N GLU A 167 9.43 7.07 -11.50
CA GLU A 167 10.25 8.25 -11.33
C GLU A 167 10.78 8.43 -9.89
N LYS A 168 10.44 7.52 -8.97
CA LYS A 168 10.74 7.61 -7.53
C LYS A 168 10.44 9.02 -7.00
N ARG A 169 9.30 9.56 -7.43
CA ARG A 169 8.87 10.89 -7.02
C ARG A 169 8.69 10.94 -5.52
N ASP A 170 9.00 12.11 -4.97
CA ASP A 170 8.63 12.40 -3.58
C ASP A 170 7.10 12.34 -3.45
N TRP A 171 6.63 11.29 -2.79
CA TRP A 171 5.21 11.02 -2.58
C TRP A 171 4.92 11.05 -1.08
N PRO A 172 4.20 12.08 -0.60
CA PRO A 172 4.07 12.33 0.83
C PRO A 172 3.05 11.43 1.55
N PHE A 173 2.57 10.40 0.87
CA PHE A 173 1.52 9.51 1.37
C PHE A 173 2.00 8.07 1.41
N VAL A 174 1.54 7.31 2.43
CA VAL A 174 1.70 5.86 2.53
C VAL A 174 0.32 5.22 2.64
N TYR A 175 0.00 4.35 1.71
CA TYR A 175 -1.23 3.57 1.74
C TYR A 175 -1.05 2.31 2.59
N ILE A 176 -2.00 2.07 3.50
CA ILE A 176 -2.05 0.91 4.38
C ILE A 176 -3.39 0.22 4.21
N GLY A 177 -3.43 -0.74 3.30
CA GLY A 177 -4.57 -1.61 3.05
C GLY A 177 -4.35 -3.04 3.52
N ASP A 178 -5.08 -3.98 2.92
CA ASP A 178 -4.99 -5.40 3.27
C ASP A 178 -3.80 -6.12 2.61
N ASN A 179 -3.26 -5.53 1.54
CA ASN A 179 -2.15 -6.09 0.77
C ASN A 179 -0.82 -5.41 1.07
N GLU A 180 -0.80 -4.39 1.90
CA GLU A 180 0.38 -3.62 2.27
C GLU A 180 0.86 -3.97 3.66
N LEU A 181 2.17 -3.87 3.85
CA LEU A 181 2.82 -4.06 5.15
C LEU A 181 2.42 -2.94 6.11
N LYS A 182 2.02 -3.32 7.32
CA LYS A 182 1.58 -2.43 8.40
C LYS A 182 2.68 -2.11 9.40
N LEU A 183 3.92 -2.41 9.06
CA LEU A 183 5.09 -2.15 9.91
C LEU A 183 6.32 -1.80 9.10
N ASN A 184 7.16 -0.97 9.69
CA ASN A 184 8.54 -0.77 9.31
C ASN A 184 9.44 -1.64 10.16
N LEU A 185 10.51 -2.16 9.59
CA LEU A 185 11.50 -2.97 10.28
C LEU A 185 12.88 -2.38 10.03
N TYR A 186 13.58 -2.04 11.10
CA TYR A 186 14.90 -1.43 11.04
C TYR A 186 15.92 -2.26 11.82
N LEU A 187 17.16 -2.19 11.37
CA LEU A 187 18.32 -2.63 12.12
C LEU A 187 19.14 -1.42 12.54
N LYS A 188 19.57 -1.40 13.78
CA LYS A 188 20.51 -0.39 14.28
C LYS A 188 21.92 -0.83 13.91
N VAL A 189 22.58 -0.09 13.04
CA VAL A 189 23.88 -0.43 12.46
C VAL A 189 24.88 0.70 12.63
N LEU A 190 26.15 0.35 12.70
CA LEU A 190 27.25 1.29 12.73
C LEU A 190 27.80 1.45 11.30
N ILE A 191 27.62 2.62 10.70
CA ILE A 191 28.14 2.95 9.37
C ILE A 191 29.13 4.11 9.52
N ARG A 192 30.37 3.95 9.13
CA ARG A 192 31.41 4.96 9.23
C ARG A 192 31.54 5.59 10.63
N ASN A 193 31.45 4.77 11.66
CA ASN A 193 31.46 5.16 13.08
C ASN A 193 30.25 5.98 13.55
N GLU A 194 29.18 6.05 12.77
CA GLU A 194 27.93 6.67 13.17
C GLU A 194 26.82 5.62 13.29
N MET A 195 26.05 5.69 14.39
CA MET A 195 24.89 4.82 14.58
C MET A 195 23.76 5.29 13.70
N GLN A 196 23.27 4.40 12.83
CA GLN A 196 22.18 4.68 11.88
C GLN A 196 21.16 3.55 11.91
N PHE A 197 19.93 3.88 11.47
CA PHE A 197 18.90 2.88 11.25
C PHE A 197 18.89 2.46 9.77
N PHE A 198 19.17 1.19 9.54
CA PHE A 198 19.04 0.60 8.21
C PHE A 198 17.63 0.04 8.06
N THR A 199 16.87 0.54 7.07
CA THR A 199 15.52 0.05 6.79
C THR A 199 15.59 -1.28 6.07
N LEU A 200 15.05 -2.33 6.68
CA LEU A 200 15.01 -3.67 6.11
C LEU A 200 13.66 -3.93 5.42
N ILE A 201 12.57 -3.44 6.01
CA ILE A 201 11.21 -3.53 5.46
C ILE A 201 10.53 -2.18 5.66
N THR A 202 9.75 -1.74 4.66
CA THR A 202 9.01 -0.48 4.67
C THR A 202 7.50 -0.73 4.68
N ALA A 203 6.76 -0.08 5.58
CA ALA A 203 5.31 -0.09 5.58
C ALA A 203 4.75 0.53 4.29
N GLY A 204 3.62 0.00 3.80
CA GLY A 204 3.02 0.40 2.53
C GLY A 204 3.58 -0.34 1.31
N GLU A 205 4.64 -1.14 1.45
CA GLU A 205 5.05 -2.08 0.41
C GLU A 205 4.12 -3.29 0.38
N SER A 206 3.94 -3.89 -0.81
CA SER A 206 3.14 -5.12 -0.94
C SER A 206 3.81 -6.27 -0.18
N TRP A 207 3.14 -6.83 0.82
CA TRP A 207 3.68 -7.94 1.60
C TRP A 207 3.84 -9.25 0.79
N PHE A 208 3.30 -9.32 -0.42
CA PHE A 208 3.48 -10.45 -1.33
C PHE A 208 4.86 -10.48 -1.99
N ASP A 209 5.44 -9.30 -2.23
CA ASP A 209 6.65 -9.13 -3.04
C ASP A 209 7.81 -8.51 -2.23
N ALA A 210 7.55 -7.89 -1.08
CA ALA A 210 8.58 -7.25 -0.26
C ALA A 210 9.58 -8.28 0.26
N VAL A 211 10.86 -7.95 0.13
CA VAL A 211 12.00 -8.71 0.67
C VAL A 211 13.07 -7.73 1.11
N GLY A 212 13.41 -7.77 2.38
CA GLY A 212 14.56 -7.04 2.91
C GLY A 212 15.79 -7.95 2.99
N GLU A 213 16.94 -7.47 2.56
CA GLU A 213 18.21 -8.19 2.70
C GLU A 213 19.36 -7.23 2.97
N CYS A 214 20.23 -7.61 3.89
CA CYS A 214 21.50 -6.93 4.10
C CYS A 214 22.57 -7.88 4.58
N GLU A 215 23.82 -7.47 4.41
CA GLU A 215 24.99 -8.12 5.03
C GLU A 215 25.59 -7.17 6.06
N VAL A 216 25.87 -7.71 7.24
CA VAL A 216 26.43 -6.96 8.37
C VAL A 216 27.55 -7.73 9.03
N ILE A 217 28.40 -7.04 9.75
CA ILE A 217 29.42 -7.64 10.62
C ILE A 217 28.96 -7.49 12.07
N LEU A 218 28.95 -8.59 12.82
CA LEU A 218 28.56 -8.61 14.22
C LEU A 218 29.58 -7.89 15.08
N ASP A 219 29.16 -6.91 15.87
CA ASP A 219 30.02 -6.09 16.73
C ASP A 219 29.98 -6.55 18.19
N GLY A 220 30.40 -7.74 18.47
CA GLY A 220 30.63 -8.24 19.85
C GLY A 220 29.63 -9.28 20.30
N THR A 221 28.55 -8.92 20.99
CA THR A 221 27.57 -9.88 21.52
C THR A 221 26.82 -10.60 20.42
N PRO A 222 26.45 -11.88 20.57
CA PRO A 222 25.68 -12.63 19.58
C PRO A 222 24.19 -12.26 19.62
N GLU A 223 23.91 -10.97 19.48
CA GLU A 223 22.58 -10.40 19.58
C GLU A 223 22.35 -9.38 18.48
N ILE A 224 21.11 -9.29 17.97
CA ILE A 224 20.70 -8.31 16.96
C ILE A 224 19.47 -7.59 17.47
N GLU A 225 19.54 -6.26 17.56
CA GLU A 225 18.39 -5.39 17.85
C GLU A 225 17.58 -5.16 16.59
N VAL A 226 16.32 -5.61 16.60
CA VAL A 226 15.34 -5.36 15.55
C VAL A 226 14.33 -4.33 16.06
N TRP A 227 14.21 -3.22 15.35
CA TRP A 227 13.32 -2.12 15.67
C TRP A 227 12.09 -2.20 14.78
N ILE A 228 10.92 -2.31 15.40
CA ILE A 228 9.62 -2.47 14.73
C ILE A 228 8.79 -1.22 15.00
N GLN A 229 8.34 -0.55 13.97
CA GLN A 229 7.53 0.67 14.09
C GLN A 229 6.32 0.60 13.17
N ARG A 230 5.14 0.93 13.71
CA ARG A 230 3.94 1.13 12.89
C ARG A 230 3.95 2.55 12.31
N PRO A 231 3.48 2.74 11.07
CA PRO A 231 3.48 4.06 10.42
C PRO A 231 2.63 5.11 11.17
N GLU A 232 1.60 4.67 11.92
CA GLU A 232 0.75 5.55 12.71
C GLU A 232 1.38 5.93 14.06
N SER A 233 2.42 5.23 14.51
CA SER A 233 3.06 5.42 15.82
C SER A 233 4.43 6.06 15.69
N ARG A 234 4.74 6.95 16.64
CA ARG A 234 6.10 7.47 16.82
C ARG A 234 6.98 6.55 17.67
N GLU A 235 6.37 5.60 18.37
CA GLU A 235 7.05 4.66 19.24
C GLU A 235 7.46 3.42 18.44
N ALA A 236 8.70 3.00 18.60
CA ALA A 236 9.21 1.73 18.08
C ALA A 236 9.30 0.70 19.21
N HIS A 237 8.93 -0.53 18.90
CA HIS A 237 9.17 -1.69 19.75
C HIS A 237 10.53 -2.31 19.34
N VAL A 238 11.33 -2.69 20.34
CA VAL A 238 12.64 -3.32 20.09
C VAL A 238 12.56 -4.78 20.49
N GLU A 239 12.91 -5.66 19.56
CA GLU A 239 13.09 -7.07 19.82
C GLU A 239 14.58 -7.42 19.74
N LEU A 240 15.05 -8.14 20.73
CA LEU A 240 16.42 -8.65 20.79
C LEU A 240 16.44 -10.10 20.30
N LEU A 241 17.14 -10.36 19.22
CA LEU A 241 17.32 -11.69 18.66
C LEU A 241 18.63 -12.27 19.12
N GLU A 242 18.59 -13.29 19.98
CA GLU A 242 19.77 -14.04 20.41
C GLU A 242 20.16 -15.05 19.33
N LEU A 243 21.46 -15.09 19.01
CA LEU A 243 22.04 -15.98 18.01
C LEU A 243 22.65 -17.20 18.69
N THR A 244 21.86 -18.26 18.89
CA THR A 244 22.21 -19.41 19.78
C THR A 244 23.20 -20.42 19.18
N ASP A 245 23.26 -20.56 17.85
CA ASP A 245 24.04 -21.62 17.17
C ASP A 245 25.26 -21.07 16.40
N MET A 246 25.87 -20.02 16.90
CA MET A 246 27.00 -19.39 16.22
C MET A 246 28.36 -19.93 16.67
N VAL A 247 29.30 -20.01 15.72
CA VAL A 247 30.70 -20.27 16.03
C VAL A 247 31.30 -19.03 16.70
N GLU A 248 31.88 -19.18 17.86
CA GLU A 248 32.63 -18.10 18.52
C GLU A 248 33.79 -17.63 17.66
N ARG A 249 33.84 -16.33 17.38
CA ARG A 249 34.92 -15.67 16.66
C ARG A 249 35.28 -14.37 17.36
N GLU A 250 36.44 -13.84 17.00
CA GLU A 250 36.83 -12.52 17.49
C GLU A 250 35.81 -11.44 17.13
N ARG A 251 35.75 -10.42 17.97
CA ARG A 251 34.85 -9.27 17.76
C ARG A 251 35.07 -8.66 16.37
N ARG A 252 34.01 -8.34 15.66
CA ARG A 252 33.99 -7.74 14.30
C ARG A 252 34.57 -8.64 13.20
N THR A 253 34.48 -9.95 13.36
CA THR A 253 34.97 -10.90 12.33
C THR A 253 33.87 -11.83 11.80
N THR A 254 32.68 -11.79 12.38
CA THR A 254 31.55 -12.63 11.94
C THR A 254 30.67 -11.87 10.98
N ARG A 255 30.58 -12.32 9.73
CA ARG A 255 29.73 -11.78 8.71
C ARG A 255 28.38 -12.50 8.69
N LEU A 256 27.30 -11.76 8.76
CA LEU A 256 25.94 -12.26 8.76
C LEU A 256 25.17 -11.74 7.55
N ARG A 257 24.36 -12.60 6.95
CA ARG A 257 23.29 -12.18 6.03
C ARG A 257 21.97 -12.24 6.75
N ILE A 258 21.26 -11.12 6.76
CA ILE A 258 19.93 -10.98 7.35
C ILE A 258 18.94 -10.84 6.22
N THR A 259 17.94 -11.72 6.17
CA THR A 259 16.88 -11.67 5.17
C THR A 259 15.55 -11.61 5.90
N ALA A 260 14.71 -10.63 5.55
CA ALA A 260 13.37 -10.43 6.07
C ALA A 260 12.34 -10.68 4.97
N VAL A 261 11.44 -11.62 5.19
CA VAL A 261 10.40 -11.99 4.24
C VAL A 261 9.04 -11.94 4.94
N PRO A 262 8.10 -11.10 4.49
CA PRO A 262 6.77 -11.05 5.06
C PRO A 262 5.99 -12.36 4.88
N GLU A 263 5.34 -12.81 5.94
CA GLU A 263 4.38 -13.91 5.93
C GLU A 263 2.94 -13.40 5.83
N SER A 264 2.69 -12.19 6.34
CA SER A 264 1.43 -11.46 6.25
C SER A 264 1.70 -9.95 6.26
N ASP A 265 0.65 -9.15 6.28
CA ASP A 265 0.69 -7.68 6.38
C ASP A 265 1.36 -7.15 7.67
N CYS A 266 1.38 -7.96 8.73
CA CYS A 266 1.94 -7.58 10.04
C CYS A 266 2.93 -8.61 10.61
N LYS A 267 3.31 -9.64 9.86
CA LYS A 267 4.23 -10.68 10.30
C LYS A 267 5.37 -10.87 9.32
N VAL A 268 6.60 -10.72 9.80
CA VAL A 268 7.83 -10.84 9.00
C VAL A 268 8.69 -11.96 9.58
N LYS A 269 9.12 -12.89 8.72
CA LYS A 269 10.10 -13.90 9.06
C LYS A 269 11.49 -13.36 8.80
N ILE A 270 12.32 -13.32 9.86
CA ILE A 270 13.72 -12.95 9.77
C ILE A 270 14.56 -14.25 9.74
N THR A 271 15.45 -14.34 8.78
CA THR A 271 16.41 -15.43 8.67
C THR A 271 17.79 -14.84 8.73
N ILE A 272 18.60 -15.32 9.66
CA ILE A 272 19.99 -14.90 9.86
C ILE A 272 20.90 -16.06 9.49
N ARG A 273 21.85 -15.82 8.60
CA ARG A 273 22.83 -16.82 8.15
C ARG A 273 24.24 -16.34 8.43
N ASP A 274 24.99 -17.17 9.11
CA ASP A 274 26.42 -16.97 9.27
C ASP A 274 27.14 -17.26 7.93
N LEU A 275 27.82 -16.25 7.41
CA LEU A 275 28.62 -16.34 6.17
C LEU A 275 30.10 -16.63 6.42
N GLY A 276 30.49 -16.83 7.69
CA GLY A 276 31.86 -17.08 8.08
C GLY A 276 32.61 -15.80 8.42
N PHE A 277 33.92 -15.88 8.21
CA PHE A 277 34.86 -14.78 8.51
C PHE A 277 34.66 -13.62 7.52
N GLY A 278 34.67 -12.40 8.04
CA GLY A 278 34.64 -11.17 7.25
C GLY A 278 35.34 -10.05 8.02
N GLU A 279 36.23 -9.34 7.36
CA GLU A 279 36.87 -8.13 7.90
C GLU A 279 36.18 -6.87 7.37
N ILE A 280 36.16 -5.85 8.21
CA ILE A 280 35.80 -4.49 7.77
C ILE A 280 37.10 -3.90 7.20
N ALA A 281 37.11 -3.63 5.90
CA ALA A 281 38.20 -2.95 5.23
C ALA A 281 38.20 -1.44 5.53
#